data_d190ab2da740695713b8c078e8208dd4
#
_entry.id   d190ab2da740695713b8c078e8208dd4
#
_cell.length_a   1.000
_cell.length_b   1.000
_cell.length_c   1.000
_cell.angle_alpha   90.00
_cell.angle_beta   90.00
_cell.angle_gamma   90.00
#
_symmetry.space_group_name_H-M   'P 1'
#
loop_
_entity.id
_entity.type
_entity.pdbx_description
1 polymer ?
#
loop_
_entity_poly.entity_id
_entity_poly.type
_entity_poly.pdbx_seq_one_letter_code
_entity_poly.pdbx_strand_id
1 'polypeptide(L)'
;MLTMAKQQRMMRVEQRSQLSAMQQLEGRSDEELEAETKFKAAAQAILGARAAERYDAKKARAHFQRAIAAARPQERLQLRRMADASLALAERRADDLKKATERLGVEAPSGRQLRGLKFMGLVAPPASAGALARVRGIVIVVVLVIAILLLGFGIVNLVALPFGGLSLDLGIFYGLVLVAVAIGVLVYFGRRRQRRATAERAEQTAARQR
;
A
#
# COMPACT_ATOMS: atom_id res chain seq x y z
N MET A 1 -16.60 -45.61 -5.30
CA MET A 1 -15.71 -44.73 -6.11
C MET A 1 -16.47 -43.62 -6.89
N LEU A 2 -17.69 -43.83 -7.34
CA LEU A 2 -18.49 -42.80 -8.07
C LEU A 2 -18.86 -41.55 -7.25
N THR A 3 -19.00 -41.65 -5.94
CA THR A 3 -19.37 -40.54 -5.06
C THR A 3 -18.24 -39.51 -4.90
N MET A 4 -16.99 -39.95 -4.83
CA MET A 4 -15.82 -39.06 -4.73
C MET A 4 -15.61 -38.22 -6.00
N ALA A 5 -15.74 -38.80 -7.16
CA ALA A 5 -15.63 -38.09 -8.44
C ALA A 5 -16.73 -37.04 -8.63
N LYS A 6 -17.96 -37.33 -8.16
CA LYS A 6 -19.11 -36.41 -8.21
C LYS A 6 -18.90 -35.22 -7.25
N GLN A 7 -18.37 -35.44 -6.03
CA GLN A 7 -18.01 -34.40 -5.09
C GLN A 7 -16.87 -33.52 -5.61
N GLN A 8 -15.84 -34.10 -6.23
CA GLN A 8 -14.75 -33.32 -6.83
C GLN A 8 -15.21 -32.45 -8.00
N ARG A 9 -16.13 -32.97 -8.83
CA ARG A 9 -16.77 -32.17 -9.91
C ARG A 9 -17.58 -31.01 -9.35
N MET A 10 -18.41 -31.25 -8.34
CA MET A 10 -19.24 -30.22 -7.72
C MET A 10 -18.36 -29.11 -7.09
N MET A 11 -17.31 -29.47 -6.35
CA MET A 11 -16.36 -28.49 -5.79
C MET A 11 -15.65 -27.67 -6.87
N ARG A 12 -15.29 -28.30 -7.99
CA ARG A 12 -14.63 -27.60 -9.10
C ARG A 12 -15.56 -26.62 -9.84
N VAL A 13 -16.84 -26.98 -9.97
CA VAL A 13 -17.87 -26.09 -10.56
C VAL A 13 -18.19 -24.93 -9.62
N GLU A 14 -18.28 -25.17 -8.32
CA GLU A 14 -18.49 -24.11 -7.32
C GLU A 14 -17.31 -23.13 -7.26
N GLN A 15 -16.07 -23.62 -7.29
CA GLN A 15 -14.88 -22.76 -7.35
C GLN A 15 -14.83 -21.89 -8.60
N ARG A 16 -15.21 -22.43 -9.77
CA ARG A 16 -15.29 -21.63 -11.00
C ARG A 16 -16.37 -20.55 -10.93
N SER A 17 -17.53 -20.87 -10.36
CA SER A 17 -18.62 -19.89 -10.20
C SER A 17 -18.26 -18.76 -9.23
N GLN A 18 -17.48 -19.06 -8.18
CA GLN A 18 -17.00 -18.05 -7.24
C GLN A 18 -15.92 -17.13 -7.83
N LEU A 19 -14.98 -17.70 -8.60
CA LEU A 19 -13.98 -16.91 -9.30
C LEU A 19 -14.59 -15.96 -10.33
N SER A 20 -15.57 -16.44 -11.11
CA SER A 20 -16.30 -15.60 -12.06
C SER A 20 -17.13 -14.53 -11.36
N ALA A 21 -17.75 -14.84 -10.22
CA ALA A 21 -18.46 -13.87 -9.40
C ALA A 21 -17.52 -12.82 -8.81
N MET A 22 -16.34 -13.19 -8.32
CA MET A 22 -15.34 -12.23 -7.84
C MET A 22 -14.87 -11.31 -8.96
N GLN A 23 -14.59 -11.83 -10.14
CA GLN A 23 -14.20 -11.00 -11.30
C GLN A 23 -15.28 -10.01 -11.71
N GLN A 24 -16.55 -10.39 -11.66
CA GLN A 24 -17.67 -9.48 -11.92
C GLN A 24 -17.84 -8.42 -10.84
N LEU A 25 -17.52 -8.72 -9.59
CA LEU A 25 -17.59 -7.80 -8.47
C LEU A 25 -16.41 -6.82 -8.44
N GLU A 26 -15.24 -7.22 -8.91
CA GLU A 26 -14.05 -6.34 -8.93
C GLU A 26 -14.24 -5.05 -9.75
N GLY A 27 -15.08 -5.07 -10.77
CA GLY A 27 -15.39 -3.90 -11.60
C GLY A 27 -16.44 -2.95 -11.03
N ARG A 28 -17.15 -3.33 -9.95
CA ARG A 28 -18.24 -2.54 -9.37
C ARG A 28 -17.74 -1.42 -8.47
N SER A 29 -18.57 -0.38 -8.31
CA SER A 29 -18.30 0.71 -7.37
C SER A 29 -18.34 0.25 -5.91
N ASP A 30 -17.79 1.06 -5.01
CA ASP A 30 -17.79 0.73 -3.56
C ASP A 30 -19.24 0.71 -3.02
N GLU A 31 -20.12 1.59 -3.51
CA GLU A 31 -21.53 1.67 -3.14
C GLU A 31 -22.31 0.43 -3.59
N GLU A 32 -22.06 -0.04 -4.83
CA GLU A 32 -22.67 -1.26 -5.35
C GLU A 32 -22.22 -2.51 -4.60
N LEU A 33 -20.94 -2.54 -4.19
CA LEU A 33 -20.41 -3.63 -3.37
C LEU A 33 -20.98 -3.63 -1.95
N GLU A 34 -21.25 -2.47 -1.36
CA GLU A 34 -21.92 -2.38 -0.04
C GLU A 34 -23.37 -2.86 -0.09
N ALA A 35 -24.07 -2.60 -1.20
CA ALA A 35 -25.44 -3.03 -1.42
C ALA A 35 -25.57 -4.53 -1.81
N GLU A 36 -24.46 -5.21 -2.13
CA GLU A 36 -24.48 -6.59 -2.59
C GLU A 36 -24.90 -7.56 -1.47
N THR A 37 -25.98 -8.30 -1.71
CA THR A 37 -26.56 -9.24 -0.74
C THR A 37 -26.23 -10.70 -1.04
N LYS A 38 -26.22 -11.08 -2.32
CA LYS A 38 -26.02 -12.47 -2.76
C LYS A 38 -24.60 -12.97 -2.51
N PHE A 39 -23.59 -12.12 -2.79
CA PHE A 39 -22.18 -12.43 -2.61
C PHE A 39 -21.54 -11.54 -1.54
N LYS A 40 -22.25 -11.35 -0.44
CA LYS A 40 -21.87 -10.43 0.64
C LYS A 40 -20.44 -10.64 1.17
N ALA A 41 -20.02 -11.91 1.33
CA ALA A 41 -18.68 -12.22 1.81
C ALA A 41 -17.59 -11.75 0.83
N ALA A 42 -17.77 -12.00 -0.48
CA ALA A 42 -16.83 -11.60 -1.51
C ALA A 42 -16.82 -10.07 -1.68
N ALA A 43 -17.98 -9.42 -1.71
CA ALA A 43 -18.08 -7.96 -1.81
C ALA A 43 -17.38 -7.26 -0.64
N GLN A 44 -17.63 -7.70 0.59
CA GLN A 44 -16.96 -7.15 1.77
C GLN A 44 -15.44 -7.44 1.78
N ALA A 45 -14.99 -8.57 1.24
CA ALA A 45 -13.56 -8.85 1.09
C ALA A 45 -12.88 -7.90 0.09
N ILE A 46 -13.53 -7.60 -1.04
CA ILE A 46 -13.04 -6.63 -2.03
C ILE A 46 -12.97 -5.22 -1.42
N LEU A 47 -14.01 -4.78 -0.71
CA LEU A 47 -14.00 -3.49 0.00
C LEU A 47 -12.88 -3.43 1.03
N GLY A 48 -12.64 -4.52 1.77
CA GLY A 48 -11.53 -4.64 2.70
C GLY A 48 -10.16 -4.51 2.03
N ALA A 49 -9.97 -5.16 0.87
CA ALA A 49 -8.74 -5.07 0.08
C ALA A 49 -8.52 -3.64 -0.45
N ARG A 50 -9.55 -3.01 -1.03
CA ARG A 50 -9.47 -1.61 -1.49
C ARG A 50 -9.17 -0.62 -0.36
N ALA A 51 -9.78 -0.81 0.81
CA ALA A 51 -9.46 0.01 1.99
C ALA A 51 -8.01 -0.20 2.44
N ALA A 52 -7.49 -1.43 2.36
CA ALA A 52 -6.10 -1.72 2.68
C ALA A 52 -5.13 -1.08 1.68
N GLU A 53 -5.43 -1.06 0.39
CA GLU A 53 -4.65 -0.36 -0.65
C GLU A 53 -4.61 1.15 -0.42
N ARG A 54 -5.70 1.72 0.11
CA ARG A 54 -5.77 3.14 0.54
C ARG A 54 -5.11 3.38 1.90
N TYR A 55 -4.49 2.36 2.50
CA TYR A 55 -3.88 2.40 3.84
C TYR A 55 -4.86 2.73 4.98
N ASP A 56 -6.16 2.50 4.79
CA ASP A 56 -7.19 2.64 5.83
C ASP A 56 -7.37 1.31 6.58
N ALA A 57 -6.47 1.03 7.52
CA ALA A 57 -6.48 -0.20 8.30
C ALA A 57 -7.78 -0.38 9.12
N LYS A 58 -8.41 0.72 9.54
CA LYS A 58 -9.66 0.66 10.33
C LYS A 58 -10.83 0.15 9.49
N LYS A 59 -11.04 0.75 8.31
CA LYS A 59 -12.07 0.31 7.37
C LYS A 59 -11.78 -1.08 6.84
N ALA A 60 -10.52 -1.37 6.44
CA ALA A 60 -10.12 -2.69 5.99
C ALA A 60 -10.49 -3.77 7.02
N ARG A 61 -10.16 -3.56 8.29
CA ARG A 61 -10.49 -4.50 9.37
C ARG A 61 -11.99 -4.71 9.53
N ALA A 62 -12.78 -3.64 9.49
CA ALA A 62 -14.22 -3.73 9.60
C ALA A 62 -14.85 -4.53 8.45
N HIS A 63 -14.42 -4.28 7.21
CA HIS A 63 -14.90 -5.02 6.04
C HIS A 63 -14.49 -6.49 6.07
N PHE A 64 -13.23 -6.81 6.41
CA PHE A 64 -12.80 -8.20 6.53
C PHE A 64 -13.52 -8.96 7.65
N GLN A 65 -13.83 -8.32 8.78
CA GLN A 65 -14.64 -8.94 9.84
C GLN A 65 -16.04 -9.28 9.33
N ARG A 66 -16.69 -8.37 8.60
CA ARG A 66 -17.99 -8.61 7.97
C ARG A 66 -17.92 -9.72 6.91
N ALA A 67 -16.85 -9.75 6.11
CA ALA A 67 -16.61 -10.79 5.11
C ALA A 67 -16.50 -12.17 5.78
N ILE A 68 -15.68 -12.31 6.83
CA ILE A 68 -15.49 -13.56 7.56
C ILE A 68 -16.77 -14.01 8.25
N ALA A 69 -17.56 -13.08 8.80
CA ALA A 69 -18.84 -13.38 9.44
C ALA A 69 -19.86 -13.91 8.43
N ALA A 70 -19.92 -13.34 7.22
CA ALA A 70 -20.82 -13.74 6.15
C ALA A 70 -20.35 -14.99 5.37
N ALA A 71 -19.08 -15.37 5.51
CA ALA A 71 -18.46 -16.46 4.76
C ALA A 71 -18.86 -17.85 5.27
N ARG A 72 -18.89 -18.81 4.36
CA ARG A 72 -19.05 -20.24 4.68
C ARG A 72 -17.84 -20.76 5.49
N PRO A 73 -18.02 -21.74 6.36
CA PRO A 73 -16.92 -22.25 7.22
C PRO A 73 -15.64 -22.61 6.45
N GLN A 74 -15.78 -23.17 5.26
CA GLN A 74 -14.66 -23.59 4.39
C GLN A 74 -13.84 -22.41 3.85
N GLU A 75 -14.47 -21.24 3.64
CA GLU A 75 -13.86 -20.04 3.07
C GLU A 75 -13.20 -19.15 4.14
N ARG A 76 -13.62 -19.30 5.40
CA ARG A 76 -13.17 -18.44 6.50
C ARG A 76 -11.66 -18.44 6.70
N LEU A 77 -11.01 -19.59 6.52
CA LEU A 77 -9.56 -19.69 6.69
C LEU A 77 -8.83 -18.90 5.61
N GLN A 78 -9.27 -18.99 4.37
CA GLN A 78 -8.69 -18.27 3.25
C GLN A 78 -8.91 -16.75 3.40
N LEU A 79 -10.13 -16.34 3.78
CA LEU A 79 -10.43 -14.93 4.05
C LEU A 79 -9.61 -14.36 5.21
N ARG A 80 -9.35 -15.13 6.27
CA ARG A 80 -8.46 -14.71 7.36
C ARG A 80 -7.04 -14.49 6.86
N ARG A 81 -6.49 -15.42 6.07
CA ARG A 81 -5.15 -15.25 5.49
C ARG A 81 -5.06 -14.03 4.59
N MET A 82 -6.10 -13.78 3.77
CA MET A 82 -6.18 -12.60 2.92
C MET A 82 -6.30 -11.32 3.74
N ALA A 83 -7.11 -11.33 4.80
CA ALA A 83 -7.22 -10.22 5.75
C ALA A 83 -5.88 -9.91 6.42
N ASP A 84 -5.15 -10.92 6.88
CA ASP A 84 -3.84 -10.75 7.52
C ASP A 84 -2.84 -10.08 6.57
N ALA A 85 -2.79 -10.52 5.30
CA ALA A 85 -1.92 -9.91 4.29
C ALA A 85 -2.32 -8.45 3.99
N SER A 86 -3.62 -8.21 3.77
CA SER A 86 -4.14 -6.87 3.47
C SER A 86 -3.96 -5.91 4.64
N LEU A 87 -4.18 -6.35 5.88
CA LEU A 87 -3.96 -5.55 7.08
C LEU A 87 -2.48 -5.26 7.32
N ALA A 88 -1.60 -6.24 7.06
CA ALA A 88 -0.15 -6.02 7.14
C ALA A 88 0.31 -4.95 6.13
N LEU A 89 -0.29 -4.90 4.93
CA LEU A 89 -0.08 -3.84 3.95
C LEU A 89 -0.60 -2.49 4.46
N ALA A 90 -1.85 -2.44 4.91
CA ALA A 90 -2.49 -1.21 5.41
C ALA A 90 -1.76 -0.61 6.61
N GLU A 91 -1.28 -1.46 7.51
CA GLU A 91 -0.51 -1.08 8.70
C GLU A 91 1.00 -0.94 8.42
N ARG A 92 1.44 -1.12 7.18
CA ARG A 92 2.83 -0.98 6.73
C ARG A 92 3.82 -1.89 7.47
N ARG A 93 3.34 -3.07 7.88
CA ARG A 93 4.14 -4.10 8.57
C ARG A 93 4.79 -5.03 7.54
N ALA A 94 5.96 -4.61 7.01
CA ALA A 94 6.62 -5.28 5.89
C ALA A 94 6.98 -6.76 6.17
N ASP A 95 7.42 -7.07 7.39
CA ASP A 95 7.82 -8.42 7.77
C ASP A 95 6.60 -9.36 7.88
N ASP A 96 5.48 -8.85 8.40
CA ASP A 96 4.22 -9.59 8.48
C ASP A 96 3.59 -9.77 7.11
N LEU A 97 3.69 -8.75 6.24
CA LEU A 97 3.24 -8.85 4.85
C LEU A 97 3.99 -9.96 4.11
N LYS A 98 5.31 -10.03 4.24
CA LYS A 98 6.10 -11.10 3.62
C LYS A 98 5.64 -12.48 4.08
N LYS A 99 5.50 -12.68 5.40
CA LYS A 99 5.02 -13.96 5.96
C LYS A 99 3.59 -14.30 5.52
N ALA A 100 2.72 -13.30 5.42
CA ALA A 100 1.34 -13.50 5.02
C ALA A 100 1.22 -13.86 3.53
N THR A 101 2.00 -13.23 2.65
CA THR A 101 2.04 -13.56 1.22
C THR A 101 2.62 -14.96 0.96
N GLU A 102 3.65 -15.37 1.70
CA GLU A 102 4.18 -16.73 1.66
C GLU A 102 3.11 -17.78 2.05
N ARG A 103 2.30 -17.50 3.09
CA ARG A 103 1.18 -18.39 3.50
C ARG A 103 0.04 -18.47 2.50
N LEU A 104 -0.13 -17.43 1.68
CA LEU A 104 -1.10 -17.39 0.59
C LEU A 104 -0.60 -18.09 -0.67
N GLY A 105 0.70 -18.42 -0.76
CA GLY A 105 1.32 -18.94 -1.98
C GLY A 105 1.41 -17.90 -3.10
N VAL A 106 1.34 -16.61 -2.76
CA VAL A 106 1.47 -15.49 -3.70
C VAL A 106 2.92 -15.00 -3.68
N GLU A 107 3.42 -14.54 -4.83
CA GLU A 107 4.76 -14.00 -4.95
C GLU A 107 4.98 -12.86 -3.93
N ALA A 108 6.04 -13.01 -3.14
CA ALA A 108 6.36 -12.02 -2.10
C ALA A 108 6.77 -10.69 -2.73
N PRO A 109 6.41 -9.55 -2.13
CA PRO A 109 6.82 -8.23 -2.60
C PRO A 109 8.35 -8.13 -2.69
N SER A 110 8.84 -7.42 -3.71
CA SER A 110 10.28 -7.27 -3.92
C SER A 110 10.97 -6.60 -2.72
N GLY A 111 12.26 -6.88 -2.51
CA GLY A 111 13.02 -6.31 -1.41
C GLY A 111 13.06 -4.77 -1.40
N ARG A 112 12.90 -4.11 -2.58
CA ARG A 112 12.74 -2.64 -2.68
C ARG A 112 11.40 -2.18 -2.16
N GLN A 113 10.32 -2.88 -2.47
CA GLN A 113 8.97 -2.56 -1.99
C GLN A 113 8.87 -2.74 -0.48
N LEU A 114 9.44 -3.82 0.07
CA LEU A 114 9.48 -4.06 1.52
C LEU A 114 10.30 -2.99 2.25
N ARG A 115 11.44 -2.57 1.72
CA ARG A 115 12.23 -1.45 2.29
C ARG A 115 11.47 -0.14 2.26
N GLY A 116 10.81 0.17 1.14
CA GLY A 116 9.94 1.35 1.03
C GLY A 116 8.80 1.33 2.04
N LEU A 117 8.15 0.17 2.21
CA LEU A 117 7.08 0.00 3.19
C LEU A 117 7.59 0.16 4.63
N LYS A 118 8.76 -0.41 4.97
CA LYS A 118 9.41 -0.22 6.28
C LYS A 118 9.71 1.25 6.56
N PHE A 119 10.32 1.94 5.59
CA PHE A 119 10.63 3.37 5.72
C PHE A 119 9.35 4.19 5.89
N MET A 120 8.33 3.91 5.10
CA MET A 120 7.04 4.59 5.20
C MET A 120 6.33 4.31 6.53
N GLY A 121 6.45 3.09 7.07
CA GLY A 121 5.92 2.74 8.40
C GLY A 121 6.65 3.44 9.54
N LEU A 122 7.94 3.75 9.36
CA LEU A 122 8.75 4.48 10.35
C LEU A 122 8.41 5.97 10.37
N VAL A 123 8.29 6.59 9.18
CA VAL A 123 8.05 8.04 9.01
C VAL A 123 6.58 8.42 9.24
N ALA A 124 5.67 7.61 8.72
CA ALA A 124 4.23 7.85 8.83
C ALA A 124 3.55 6.59 9.41
N PRO A 125 3.57 6.41 10.73
CA PRO A 125 2.93 5.27 11.36
C PRO A 125 1.42 5.27 11.09
N PRO A 126 0.80 4.08 10.98
CA PRO A 126 -0.63 3.96 10.71
C PRO A 126 -1.47 4.56 11.85
N ALA A 127 -2.71 4.91 11.54
CA ALA A 127 -3.63 5.51 12.50
C ALA A 127 -3.92 4.59 13.72
N SER A 128 -3.73 3.27 13.56
CA SER A 128 -3.85 2.27 14.61
C SER A 128 -2.65 2.22 15.56
N ALA A 129 -1.51 2.81 15.18
CA ALA A 129 -0.36 2.93 16.06
C ALA A 129 -0.64 3.94 17.17
N GLY A 130 -0.28 3.61 18.40
CA GLY A 130 -0.50 4.46 19.56
C GLY A 130 0.14 5.86 19.44
N ALA A 131 -0.22 6.77 20.37
CA ALA A 131 0.27 8.16 20.37
C ALA A 131 1.81 8.26 20.33
N LEU A 132 2.51 7.40 21.04
CA LEU A 132 3.99 7.36 21.05
C LEU A 132 4.59 7.09 19.66
N ALA A 133 3.98 6.21 18.87
CA ALA A 133 4.46 5.94 17.51
C ALA A 133 4.27 7.16 16.59
N ARG A 134 3.20 7.92 16.77
CA ARG A 134 2.96 9.17 16.02
C ARG A 134 3.97 10.25 16.39
N VAL A 135 4.24 10.44 17.69
CA VAL A 135 5.25 11.40 18.17
C VAL A 135 6.62 11.02 17.59
N ARG A 136 7.01 9.74 17.64
CA ARG A 136 8.26 9.27 17.03
C ARG A 136 8.33 9.58 15.54
N GLY A 137 7.23 9.36 14.79
CA GLY A 137 7.16 9.69 13.37
C GLY A 137 7.38 11.17 13.10
N ILE A 138 6.73 12.05 13.88
CA ILE A 138 6.90 13.51 13.78
C ILE A 138 8.35 13.91 14.09
N VAL A 139 8.94 13.37 15.15
CA VAL A 139 10.34 13.64 15.52
C VAL A 139 11.30 13.25 14.39
N ILE A 140 11.09 12.06 13.78
CA ILE A 140 11.91 11.62 12.64
C ILE A 140 11.79 12.58 11.45
N VAL A 141 10.57 13.04 11.14
CA VAL A 141 10.36 14.01 10.05
C VAL A 141 11.06 15.33 10.37
N VAL A 142 10.93 15.84 11.59
CA VAL A 142 11.60 17.09 12.01
C VAL A 142 13.12 16.96 11.92
N VAL A 143 13.69 15.87 12.44
CA VAL A 143 15.14 15.60 12.35
C VAL A 143 15.59 15.51 10.89
N LEU A 144 14.82 14.83 10.03
CA LEU A 144 15.12 14.72 8.61
C LEU A 144 15.11 16.09 7.92
N VAL A 145 14.12 16.94 8.22
CA VAL A 145 14.04 18.31 7.67
C VAL A 145 15.24 19.12 8.12
N ILE A 146 15.59 19.10 9.40
CA ILE A 146 16.76 19.80 9.93
C ILE A 146 18.04 19.29 9.24
N ALA A 147 18.22 17.97 9.10
CA ALA A 147 19.38 17.40 8.44
C ALA A 147 19.48 17.85 6.96
N ILE A 148 18.38 17.89 6.24
CA ILE A 148 18.34 18.36 4.85
C ILE A 148 18.70 19.86 4.77
N LEU A 149 18.18 20.68 5.67
CA LEU A 149 18.50 22.11 5.73
C LEU A 149 19.98 22.35 6.05
N LEU A 150 20.54 21.64 7.02
CA LEU A 150 21.97 21.70 7.35
C LEU A 150 22.85 21.26 6.17
N LEU A 151 22.45 20.23 5.47
CA LEU A 151 23.15 19.74 4.30
C LEU A 151 23.10 20.77 3.15
N GLY A 152 21.93 21.37 2.90
CA GLY A 152 21.77 22.44 1.93
C GLY A 152 22.63 23.67 2.27
N PHE A 153 22.62 24.11 3.54
CA PHE A 153 23.46 25.17 4.04
C PHE A 153 24.96 24.85 3.89
N GLY A 154 25.37 23.62 4.24
CA GLY A 154 26.76 23.16 4.10
C GLY A 154 27.24 23.20 2.64
N ILE A 155 26.43 22.72 1.70
CA ILE A 155 26.76 22.75 0.26
C ILE A 155 26.95 24.21 -0.23
N VAL A 156 26.01 25.09 0.11
CA VAL A 156 26.05 26.49 -0.31
C VAL A 156 27.31 27.17 0.25
N ASN A 157 27.63 26.95 1.53
CA ASN A 157 28.84 27.51 2.12
C ASN A 157 30.13 26.96 1.51
N LEU A 158 30.16 25.65 1.22
CA LEU A 158 31.30 25.01 0.56
C LEU A 158 31.58 25.62 -0.83
N VAL A 159 30.53 25.89 -1.59
CA VAL A 159 30.65 26.52 -2.92
C VAL A 159 31.05 27.99 -2.81
N ALA A 160 30.63 28.69 -1.76
CA ALA A 160 30.92 30.11 -1.53
C ALA A 160 32.32 30.38 -0.92
N LEU A 161 32.96 29.36 -0.34
CA LEU A 161 34.28 29.47 0.28
C LEU A 161 35.34 30.18 -0.61
N PRO A 162 35.51 29.82 -1.91
CA PRO A 162 36.49 30.48 -2.77
C PRO A 162 36.14 31.93 -3.11
N PHE A 163 34.91 32.37 -2.87
CA PHE A 163 34.42 33.73 -3.14
C PHE A 163 34.39 34.64 -1.88
N GLY A 164 34.99 34.20 -0.79
CA GLY A 164 35.04 34.97 0.47
C GLY A 164 33.95 34.61 1.47
N GLY A 165 33.17 33.56 1.20
CA GLY A 165 32.08 33.07 2.07
C GLY A 165 30.80 33.90 1.95
N LEU A 166 29.69 33.35 2.47
CA LEU A 166 28.40 34.03 2.54
C LEU A 166 28.09 34.38 4.00
N SER A 167 27.39 35.52 4.19
CA SER A 167 26.82 35.82 5.51
C SER A 167 25.84 34.72 5.91
N LEU A 168 25.68 34.51 7.21
CA LEU A 168 24.85 33.41 7.74
C LEU A 168 23.42 33.48 7.23
N ASP A 169 22.86 34.69 7.10
CA ASP A 169 21.50 34.92 6.60
C ASP A 169 21.35 34.53 5.14
N LEU A 170 22.29 34.91 4.28
CA LEU A 170 22.29 34.55 2.86
C LEU A 170 22.55 33.06 2.68
N GLY A 171 23.40 32.44 3.49
CA GLY A 171 23.68 31.02 3.46
C GLY A 171 22.42 30.17 3.79
N ILE A 172 21.64 30.59 4.79
CA ILE A 172 20.39 29.94 5.16
C ILE A 172 19.34 30.08 4.01
N PHE A 173 19.21 31.32 3.47
CA PHE A 173 18.26 31.57 2.39
C PHE A 173 18.56 30.74 1.14
N TYR A 174 19.80 30.74 0.66
CA TYR A 174 20.17 29.93 -0.52
C TYR A 174 20.13 28.43 -0.25
N GLY A 175 20.45 27.98 0.98
CA GLY A 175 20.29 26.60 1.40
C GLY A 175 18.84 26.14 1.32
N LEU A 176 17.90 26.97 1.77
CA LEU A 176 16.47 26.69 1.70
C LEU A 176 15.96 26.64 0.25
N VAL A 177 16.39 27.57 -0.60
CA VAL A 177 16.06 27.58 -2.04
C VAL A 177 16.57 26.31 -2.72
N LEU A 178 17.81 25.89 -2.44
CA LEU A 178 18.41 24.68 -2.99
C LEU A 178 17.63 23.44 -2.60
N VAL A 179 17.22 23.33 -1.34
CA VAL A 179 16.38 22.22 -0.85
C VAL A 179 15.01 22.23 -1.53
N ALA A 180 14.37 23.40 -1.68
CA ALA A 180 13.09 23.53 -2.35
C ALA A 180 13.15 23.08 -3.82
N VAL A 181 14.21 23.48 -4.53
CA VAL A 181 14.47 23.07 -5.91
C VAL A 181 14.70 21.55 -5.99
N ALA A 182 15.52 20.98 -5.09
CA ALA A 182 15.80 19.55 -5.06
C ALA A 182 14.51 18.73 -4.82
N ILE A 183 13.66 19.16 -3.89
CA ILE A 183 12.34 18.53 -3.65
C ILE A 183 11.44 18.66 -4.88
N GLY A 184 11.38 19.82 -5.50
CA GLY A 184 10.61 20.08 -6.72
C GLY A 184 11.02 19.13 -7.86
N VAL A 185 12.32 18.97 -8.07
CA VAL A 185 12.90 18.05 -9.07
C VAL A 185 12.53 16.60 -8.74
N LEU A 186 12.67 16.17 -7.50
CA LEU A 186 12.31 14.82 -7.07
C LEU A 186 10.82 14.52 -7.28
N VAL A 187 9.95 15.46 -6.91
CA VAL A 187 8.50 15.33 -7.10
C VAL A 187 8.16 15.28 -8.59
N TYR A 188 8.78 16.13 -9.41
CA TYR A 188 8.58 16.13 -10.86
C TYR A 188 8.96 14.79 -11.50
N PHE A 189 10.16 14.27 -11.19
CA PHE A 189 10.62 12.97 -11.70
C PHE A 189 9.79 11.81 -11.13
N GLY A 190 9.38 11.88 -9.87
CA GLY A 190 8.50 10.90 -9.25
C GLY A 190 7.15 10.81 -9.95
N ARG A 191 6.50 11.96 -10.20
CA ARG A 191 5.24 12.03 -10.96
C ARG A 191 5.39 11.54 -12.40
N ARG A 192 6.47 11.88 -13.06
CA ARG A 192 6.75 11.42 -14.43
C ARG A 192 6.89 9.89 -14.50
N ARG A 193 7.57 9.27 -13.52
CA ARG A 193 7.69 7.80 -13.42
C ARG A 193 6.35 7.13 -13.14
N GLN A 194 5.55 7.70 -12.26
CA GLN A 194 4.21 7.16 -11.96
C GLN A 194 3.29 7.19 -13.19
N ARG A 195 3.29 8.28 -13.95
CA ARG A 195 2.50 8.38 -15.20
C ARG A 195 2.88 7.32 -16.22
N ARG A 196 4.18 7.03 -16.37
CA ARG A 196 4.65 5.96 -17.28
C ARG A 196 4.21 4.58 -16.80
N ALA A 197 4.37 4.28 -15.52
CA ALA A 197 3.94 3.00 -14.94
C ALA A 197 2.42 2.78 -15.01
N THR A 198 1.61 3.83 -14.90
CA THR A 198 0.15 3.73 -15.07
C THR A 198 -0.25 3.54 -16.53
N ALA A 199 0.45 4.18 -17.49
CA ALA A 199 0.21 3.97 -18.91
C ALA A 199 0.54 2.53 -19.35
N GLU A 200 1.70 2.00 -18.94
CA GLU A 200 2.10 0.61 -19.21
C GLU A 200 1.10 -0.41 -18.64
N ARG A 201 0.56 -0.17 -17.45
CA ARG A 201 -0.48 -1.03 -16.85
C ARG A 201 -1.80 -0.95 -17.61
N ALA A 202 -2.20 0.23 -18.07
CA ALA A 202 -3.41 0.42 -18.88
C ALA A 202 -3.31 -0.32 -20.22
N GLU A 203 -2.15 -0.26 -20.89
CA GLU A 203 -1.88 -0.99 -22.13
C GLU A 203 -1.90 -2.51 -21.94
N GLN A 204 -1.30 -3.02 -20.85
CA GLN A 204 -1.33 -4.45 -20.51
C GLN A 204 -2.74 -4.94 -20.19
N THR A 205 -3.57 -4.12 -19.56
CA THR A 205 -4.97 -4.46 -19.28
C THR A 205 -5.78 -4.50 -20.56
N ALA A 206 -5.58 -3.53 -21.46
CA ALA A 206 -6.24 -3.48 -22.76
C ALA A 206 -5.82 -4.64 -23.69
N ALA A 207 -4.55 -5.05 -23.63
CA ALA A 207 -4.05 -6.20 -24.40
C ALA A 207 -4.60 -7.54 -23.91
N ARG A 208 -4.94 -7.67 -22.62
CA ARG A 208 -5.57 -8.87 -22.06
C ARG A 208 -7.07 -8.98 -22.35
N GLN A 209 -7.72 -7.91 -22.76
CA GLN A 209 -9.15 -7.86 -23.07
C GLN A 209 -9.44 -8.07 -24.57
N ARG A 210 -8.40 -8.10 -25.41
CA ARG A 210 -8.48 -8.47 -26.83
C ARG A 210 -8.14 -9.95 -27.03
#